data_bffc99e6b91ac704c15a6c6a7a091e0b
#
_entry.id   bffc99e6b91ac704c15a6c6a7a091e0b
#
_cell.length_a   1.000
_cell.length_b   1.000
_cell.length_c   1.000
_cell.angle_alpha   90.00
_cell.angle_beta   90.00
_cell.angle_gamma   90.00
#
_symmetry.space_group_name_H-M   'P 1'
#
loop_
_entity.id
_entity.type
_entity.pdbx_description
1 polymer ?
#
loop_
_entity_poly.entity_id
_entity_poly.type
_entity_poly.pdbx_seq_one_letter_code
_entity_poly.pdbx_strand_id
1 'polypeptide(L)'
;MLSPWSPPAFMKTNGARKNGGSLKREFYPLWANCICRYIAEFEKRGYEVEQISVQNEPKAVQTWDSCVYSSAQEKEFLSEYLYPAMERAGLEHVKVFVWDHNKERAFERACELIDEKTDHMIDGVAFHWYSGDHFEALDLIRKQFPDKKLILSESCLEYNKFNPSAEEINAGRLAHDMIGNLNHGLNSFFDWNILLDKEGGPNHVGNYCDAPFLYDVEHKELIQRMSADYYWHFSHFIREGAVRLGFSRYTDAIDVTAWENPDGTIVLILLNRGVEAV
;
A
#
# COMPACT_ATOMS: atom_id res chain seq x y z
N MET A 1 7.70 -3.99 3.83
CA MET A 1 6.35 -4.26 4.38
C MET A 1 5.90 -5.67 4.02
N LEU A 2 5.19 -6.37 4.92
CA LEU A 2 4.54 -7.65 4.64
C LEU A 2 3.01 -7.47 4.68
N SER A 3 2.30 -8.06 3.70
CA SER A 3 0.84 -8.03 3.62
C SER A 3 0.32 -9.46 3.44
N PRO A 4 -0.23 -10.09 4.48
CA PRO A 4 -0.80 -11.44 4.37
C PRO A 4 -2.04 -11.46 3.49
N TRP A 5 -2.08 -12.34 2.48
CA TRP A 5 -3.20 -12.42 1.53
C TRP A 5 -4.21 -13.51 1.91
N SER A 6 -3.72 -14.69 2.27
CA SER A 6 -4.58 -15.79 2.68
C SER A 6 -3.85 -16.78 3.58
N PRO A 7 -4.44 -17.17 4.70
CA PRO A 7 -3.96 -18.34 5.42
C PRO A 7 -4.15 -19.62 4.59
N PRO A 8 -3.51 -20.73 4.98
CA PRO A 8 -3.72 -22.04 4.37
C PRO A 8 -5.20 -22.42 4.29
N ALA A 9 -5.59 -23.13 3.24
CA ALA A 9 -6.99 -23.46 2.93
C ALA A 9 -7.75 -24.14 4.11
N PHE A 10 -7.08 -25.02 4.86
CA PHE A 10 -7.72 -25.73 6.00
C PHE A 10 -8.09 -24.80 7.17
N MET A 11 -7.43 -23.65 7.28
CA MET A 11 -7.75 -22.63 8.30
C MET A 11 -8.95 -21.75 7.91
N LYS A 12 -9.42 -21.83 6.68
CA LYS A 12 -10.46 -20.92 6.15
C LYS A 12 -11.83 -21.58 6.10
N THR A 13 -12.86 -20.76 6.26
CA THR A 13 -14.26 -21.20 6.27
C THR A 13 -14.72 -21.80 4.95
N ASN A 14 -14.14 -21.35 3.82
CA ASN A 14 -14.44 -21.87 2.49
C ASN A 14 -13.52 -23.02 2.04
N GLY A 15 -12.54 -23.41 2.85
CA GLY A 15 -11.59 -24.48 2.51
C GLY A 15 -10.69 -24.19 1.31
N ALA A 16 -10.54 -22.92 0.91
CA ALA A 16 -9.75 -22.51 -0.24
C ALA A 16 -8.93 -21.25 0.09
N ARG A 17 -7.76 -21.06 -0.54
CA ARG A 17 -6.97 -19.84 -0.39
C ARG A 17 -7.60 -18.65 -1.13
N LYS A 18 -8.28 -18.90 -2.25
CA LYS A 18 -8.98 -17.93 -3.11
C LYS A 18 -10.46 -17.80 -2.76
N ASN A 19 -11.15 -16.86 -3.45
CA ASN A 19 -12.59 -16.63 -3.34
C ASN A 19 -13.04 -16.25 -1.92
N GLY A 20 -12.29 -15.39 -1.25
CA GLY A 20 -12.62 -14.89 0.08
C GLY A 20 -12.65 -16.00 1.14
N GLY A 21 -13.75 -16.11 1.86
CA GLY A 21 -13.81 -16.90 3.09
C GLY A 21 -13.07 -16.20 4.23
N SER A 22 -13.30 -16.58 5.47
CA SER A 22 -12.69 -15.98 6.65
C SER A 22 -11.77 -16.98 7.35
N LEU A 23 -10.79 -16.48 8.09
CA LEU A 23 -10.02 -17.30 9.01
C LEU A 23 -10.95 -17.85 10.09
N LYS A 24 -10.92 -19.16 10.34
CA LYS A 24 -11.68 -19.79 11.43
C LYS A 24 -11.05 -19.42 12.76
N ARG A 25 -11.86 -19.06 13.73
CA ARG A 25 -11.42 -18.53 15.03
C ARG A 25 -10.49 -19.49 15.79
N GLU A 26 -10.70 -20.79 15.68
CA GLU A 26 -9.85 -21.83 16.28
C GLU A 26 -8.38 -21.76 15.79
N PHE A 27 -8.13 -21.15 14.61
CA PHE A 27 -6.81 -21.01 14.03
C PHE A 27 -6.18 -19.62 14.23
N TYR A 28 -6.85 -18.67 14.91
CA TYR A 28 -6.29 -17.34 15.18
C TYR A 28 -4.92 -17.43 15.85
N PRO A 29 -4.73 -18.21 16.95
CA PRO A 29 -3.41 -18.34 17.57
C PRO A 29 -2.36 -18.93 16.64
N LEU A 30 -2.74 -19.93 15.85
CA LEU A 30 -1.82 -20.59 14.92
C LEU A 30 -1.39 -19.65 13.80
N TRP A 31 -2.33 -18.90 13.22
CA TRP A 31 -2.04 -17.97 12.14
C TRP A 31 -1.17 -16.81 12.63
N ALA A 32 -1.45 -16.22 13.78
CA ALA A 32 -0.61 -15.21 14.41
C ALA A 32 0.84 -15.69 14.61
N ASN A 33 1.01 -16.89 15.14
CA ASN A 33 2.33 -17.50 15.30
C ASN A 33 3.03 -17.78 13.96
N CYS A 34 2.28 -18.16 12.91
CA CYS A 34 2.84 -18.34 11.57
C CYS A 34 3.39 -17.04 11.00
N ILE A 35 2.66 -15.93 11.17
CA ILE A 35 3.10 -14.59 10.74
C ILE A 35 4.38 -14.19 11.47
N CYS A 36 4.40 -14.29 12.80
CA CYS A 36 5.60 -13.97 13.59
C CYS A 36 6.80 -14.81 13.18
N ARG A 37 6.58 -16.09 12.95
CA ARG A 37 7.62 -17.01 12.51
C ARG A 37 8.13 -16.69 11.11
N TYR A 38 7.25 -16.25 10.21
CA TYR A 38 7.62 -15.79 8.87
C TYR A 38 8.54 -14.57 8.95
N ILE A 39 8.19 -13.58 9.77
CA ILE A 39 9.00 -12.38 10.01
C ILE A 39 10.38 -12.79 10.52
N ALA A 40 10.44 -13.57 11.60
CA ALA A 40 11.70 -14.01 12.19
C ALA A 40 12.60 -14.79 11.22
N GLU A 41 12.03 -15.59 10.31
CA GLU A 41 12.79 -16.32 9.27
C GLU A 41 13.31 -15.39 8.16
N PHE A 42 12.64 -14.27 7.85
CA PHE A 42 13.16 -13.24 6.94
C PHE A 42 14.34 -12.52 7.58
N GLU A 43 14.20 -12.07 8.83
CA GLU A 43 15.24 -11.34 9.55
C GLU A 43 16.50 -12.21 9.77
N LYS A 44 16.31 -13.48 10.09
CA LYS A 44 17.40 -14.46 10.19
C LYS A 44 18.20 -14.62 8.89
N ARG A 45 17.58 -14.31 7.73
CA ARG A 45 18.23 -14.30 6.41
C ARG A 45 18.84 -12.95 6.03
N GLY A 46 18.78 -11.97 6.93
CA GLY A 46 19.31 -10.62 6.73
C GLY A 46 18.34 -9.66 6.04
N TYR A 47 17.05 -10.00 5.95
CA TYR A 47 16.02 -9.11 5.41
C TYR A 47 15.21 -8.53 6.57
N GLU A 48 15.43 -7.28 6.88
CA GLU A 48 14.67 -6.57 7.90
C GLU A 48 13.20 -6.41 7.50
N VAL A 49 12.29 -6.67 8.45
CA VAL A 49 10.86 -6.48 8.28
C VAL A 49 10.42 -5.32 9.15
N GLU A 50 10.27 -4.16 8.56
CA GLU A 50 9.90 -2.93 9.29
C GLU A 50 8.40 -2.81 9.55
N GLN A 51 7.58 -3.39 8.68
CA GLN A 51 6.14 -3.12 8.65
C GLN A 51 5.34 -4.36 8.23
N ILE A 52 4.16 -4.49 8.83
CA ILE A 52 3.18 -5.53 8.47
C ILE A 52 1.77 -4.93 8.41
N SER A 53 0.94 -5.37 7.46
CA SER A 53 -0.50 -5.21 7.58
C SER A 53 -1.14 -6.44 8.24
N VAL A 54 -2.29 -6.24 8.87
CA VAL A 54 -3.04 -7.35 9.50
C VAL A 54 -3.56 -8.31 8.44
N GLN A 55 -4.09 -7.77 7.34
CA GLN A 55 -4.63 -8.52 6.21
C GLN A 55 -4.68 -7.64 4.96
N ASN A 56 -4.16 -8.14 3.84
CA ASN A 56 -4.35 -7.50 2.54
C ASN A 56 -5.83 -7.58 2.12
N GLU A 57 -6.39 -6.45 1.72
CA GLU A 57 -7.74 -6.32 1.16
C GLU A 57 -8.84 -7.08 1.94
N PRO A 58 -9.06 -6.78 3.23
CA PRO A 58 -9.93 -7.58 4.11
C PRO A 58 -11.40 -7.62 3.71
N LYS A 59 -11.83 -6.88 2.68
CA LYS A 59 -13.20 -6.93 2.12
C LYS A 59 -13.25 -7.53 0.71
N ALA A 60 -12.12 -7.85 0.11
CA ALA A 60 -12.07 -8.37 -1.24
C ALA A 60 -12.32 -9.88 -1.31
N VAL A 61 -13.11 -10.28 -2.30
CA VAL A 61 -13.31 -11.67 -2.69
C VAL A 61 -12.72 -11.84 -4.08
N GLN A 62 -11.48 -12.31 -4.13
CA GLN A 62 -10.71 -12.36 -5.36
C GLN A 62 -10.59 -13.78 -5.92
N THR A 63 -10.35 -13.90 -7.22
CA THR A 63 -10.06 -15.19 -7.89
C THR A 63 -8.66 -15.70 -7.55
N TRP A 64 -7.84 -14.88 -6.94
CA TRP A 64 -6.55 -15.21 -6.32
C TRP A 64 -6.67 -15.30 -4.79
N ASP A 65 -5.54 -15.43 -4.11
CA ASP A 65 -5.47 -15.54 -2.66
C ASP A 65 -6.16 -14.32 -2.00
N SER A 66 -7.14 -14.57 -1.16
CA SER A 66 -7.91 -13.53 -0.47
C SER A 66 -8.56 -14.08 0.80
N CYS A 67 -8.70 -13.26 1.83
CA CYS A 67 -9.33 -13.63 3.09
C CYS A 67 -10.13 -12.45 3.63
N VAL A 68 -11.40 -12.68 3.95
CA VAL A 68 -12.31 -11.62 4.40
C VAL A 68 -12.26 -11.51 5.92
N TYR A 69 -12.14 -10.27 6.40
CA TYR A 69 -12.34 -9.89 7.79
C TYR A 69 -13.37 -8.78 7.89
N SER A 70 -14.34 -8.93 8.79
CA SER A 70 -15.07 -7.76 9.29
C SER A 70 -14.13 -6.92 10.17
N SER A 71 -14.47 -5.66 10.42
CA SER A 71 -13.69 -4.82 11.35
C SER A 71 -13.56 -5.45 12.74
N ALA A 72 -14.65 -6.04 13.24
CA ALA A 72 -14.62 -6.74 14.53
C ALA A 72 -13.66 -7.94 14.52
N GLN A 73 -13.61 -8.72 13.43
CA GLN A 73 -12.71 -9.85 13.31
C GLN A 73 -11.25 -9.40 13.18
N GLU A 74 -10.98 -8.36 12.37
CA GLU A 74 -9.66 -7.79 12.20
C GLU A 74 -9.13 -7.23 13.54
N LYS A 75 -9.97 -6.49 14.26
CA LYS A 75 -9.67 -5.94 15.58
C LYS A 75 -9.41 -7.02 16.62
N GLU A 76 -10.26 -8.05 16.69
CA GLU A 76 -10.07 -9.20 17.57
C GLU A 76 -8.78 -9.93 17.25
N PHE A 77 -8.54 -10.24 15.97
CA PHE A 77 -7.33 -10.94 15.56
C PHE A 77 -6.07 -10.15 15.91
N LEU A 78 -6.08 -8.84 15.65
CA LEU A 78 -4.96 -7.96 16.01
C LEU A 78 -4.76 -7.96 17.53
N SER A 79 -5.78 -7.57 18.29
CA SER A 79 -5.60 -7.24 19.72
C SER A 79 -5.44 -8.45 20.62
N GLU A 80 -6.08 -9.58 20.29
CA GLU A 80 -6.07 -10.76 21.16
C GLU A 80 -5.05 -11.82 20.73
N TYR A 81 -4.58 -11.76 19.48
CA TYR A 81 -3.75 -12.85 18.95
C TYR A 81 -2.46 -12.36 18.28
N LEU A 82 -2.53 -11.46 17.29
CA LEU A 82 -1.36 -11.07 16.52
C LEU A 82 -0.38 -10.23 17.36
N TYR A 83 -0.85 -9.12 17.92
CA TYR A 83 0.00 -8.22 18.69
C TYR A 83 0.63 -8.92 19.91
N PRO A 84 -0.12 -9.68 20.75
CA PRO A 84 0.49 -10.45 21.82
C PRO A 84 1.45 -11.56 21.35
N ALA A 85 1.27 -12.09 20.14
CA ALA A 85 2.22 -13.04 19.57
C ALA A 85 3.51 -12.35 19.11
N MET A 86 3.42 -11.14 18.57
CA MET A 86 4.58 -10.31 18.19
C MET A 86 5.40 -9.94 19.43
N GLU A 87 4.77 -9.50 20.52
CA GLU A 87 5.45 -9.21 21.79
C GLU A 87 6.20 -10.44 22.32
N ARG A 88 5.55 -11.61 22.37
CA ARG A 88 6.22 -12.85 22.79
C ARG A 88 7.37 -13.28 21.89
N ALA A 89 7.35 -12.88 20.63
CA ALA A 89 8.38 -13.19 19.64
C ALA A 89 9.51 -12.15 19.59
N GLY A 90 9.43 -11.04 20.36
CA GLY A 90 10.41 -9.94 20.33
C GLY A 90 10.35 -9.13 19.05
N LEU A 91 9.17 -8.97 18.48
CA LEU A 91 8.91 -8.28 17.21
C LEU A 91 8.23 -6.90 17.39
N GLU A 92 8.40 -6.25 18.55
CA GLU A 92 7.81 -4.94 18.86
C GLU A 92 8.37 -3.81 17.98
N HIS A 93 9.48 -4.04 17.31
CA HIS A 93 10.07 -3.12 16.34
C HIS A 93 9.29 -3.08 15.02
N VAL A 94 8.51 -4.13 14.70
CA VAL A 94 7.72 -4.22 13.47
C VAL A 94 6.44 -3.41 13.60
N LYS A 95 6.29 -2.40 12.74
CA LYS A 95 5.13 -1.50 12.74
C LYS A 95 3.89 -2.16 12.17
N VAL A 96 2.75 -1.97 12.81
CA VAL A 96 1.48 -2.60 12.42
C VAL A 96 0.57 -1.59 11.74
N PHE A 97 0.12 -1.95 10.56
CA PHE A 97 -0.85 -1.18 9.77
C PHE A 97 -2.15 -1.96 9.61
N VAL A 98 -3.25 -1.24 9.60
CA VAL A 98 -4.59 -1.80 9.43
C VAL A 98 -5.22 -1.36 8.11
N TRP A 99 -6.32 -2.00 7.74
CA TRP A 99 -7.10 -1.79 6.53
C TRP A 99 -6.45 -2.38 5.28
N ASP A 100 -5.35 -1.82 4.80
CA ASP A 100 -4.60 -2.33 3.63
C ASP A 100 -5.51 -2.63 2.43
N HIS A 101 -6.38 -1.66 2.09
CA HIS A 101 -7.38 -1.74 1.04
C HIS A 101 -7.74 -0.34 0.51
N ASN A 102 -8.66 -0.22 -0.42
CA ASN A 102 -8.97 1.02 -1.14
C ASN A 102 -9.34 2.21 -0.26
N LYS A 103 -8.97 3.41 -0.72
CA LYS A 103 -9.09 4.70 0.01
C LYS A 103 -10.50 5.06 0.46
N GLU A 104 -11.53 4.75 -0.33
CA GLU A 104 -12.91 5.22 -0.11
C GLU A 104 -13.49 4.85 1.25
N ARG A 105 -12.96 3.80 1.89
CA ARG A 105 -13.43 3.35 3.21
C ARG A 105 -12.34 3.37 4.29
N ALA A 106 -11.18 3.94 3.98
CA ALA A 106 -10.05 3.95 4.91
C ALA A 106 -10.38 4.67 6.22
N PHE A 107 -11.09 5.80 6.17
CA PHE A 107 -11.49 6.53 7.38
C PHE A 107 -12.52 5.76 8.21
N GLU A 108 -13.56 5.20 7.58
CA GLU A 108 -14.55 4.38 8.29
C GLU A 108 -13.85 3.23 9.03
N ARG A 109 -12.96 2.54 8.33
CA ARG A 109 -12.26 1.38 8.90
C ARG A 109 -11.28 1.79 10.01
N ALA A 110 -10.58 2.92 9.86
CA ALA A 110 -9.74 3.46 10.92
C ALA A 110 -10.53 3.71 12.20
N CYS A 111 -11.72 4.33 12.10
CA CYS A 111 -12.59 4.57 13.24
C CYS A 111 -13.11 3.28 13.91
N GLU A 112 -13.32 2.21 13.13
CA GLU A 112 -13.76 0.92 13.65
C GLU A 112 -12.63 0.14 14.36
N LEU A 113 -11.39 0.31 13.91
CA LEU A 113 -10.23 -0.46 14.38
C LEU A 113 -9.45 0.22 15.49
N ILE A 114 -9.35 1.56 15.47
CA ILE A 114 -8.53 2.33 16.41
C ILE A 114 -9.41 2.87 17.53
N ASP A 115 -9.17 2.40 18.74
CA ASP A 115 -9.80 2.88 19.98
C ASP A 115 -8.79 2.82 21.15
N GLU A 116 -9.22 3.16 22.36
CA GLU A 116 -8.37 3.15 23.56
C GLU A 116 -7.62 1.82 23.78
N LYS A 117 -8.20 0.71 23.35
CA LYS A 117 -7.59 -0.61 23.50
C LYS A 117 -6.51 -0.89 22.44
N THR A 118 -6.73 -0.47 21.20
CA THR A 118 -5.91 -0.87 20.05
C THR A 118 -4.97 0.24 19.57
N ASP A 119 -5.14 1.47 20.04
CA ASP A 119 -4.37 2.62 19.58
C ASP A 119 -2.85 2.39 19.65
N HIS A 120 -2.36 1.88 20.77
CA HIS A 120 -0.92 1.60 20.96
C HIS A 120 -0.38 0.42 20.13
N MET A 121 -1.28 -0.40 19.56
CA MET A 121 -0.92 -1.56 18.73
C MET A 121 -0.83 -1.20 17.25
N ILE A 122 -1.37 -0.03 16.84
CA ILE A 122 -1.54 0.36 15.44
C ILE A 122 -0.66 1.59 15.16
N ASP A 123 0.31 1.45 14.28
CA ASP A 123 1.18 2.55 13.87
C ASP A 123 0.56 3.40 12.75
N GLY A 124 -0.38 2.85 11.98
CA GLY A 124 -1.03 3.60 10.92
C GLY A 124 -2.06 2.84 10.11
N VAL A 125 -2.52 3.50 9.06
CA VAL A 125 -3.49 2.97 8.10
C VAL A 125 -2.82 2.81 6.74
N ALA A 126 -2.86 1.59 6.22
CA ALA A 126 -2.41 1.28 4.88
C ALA A 126 -3.60 1.36 3.91
N PHE A 127 -3.38 1.84 2.70
CA PHE A 127 -4.43 1.93 1.70
C PHE A 127 -3.93 1.66 0.27
N HIS A 128 -4.89 1.35 -0.64
CA HIS A 128 -4.68 1.08 -2.05
C HIS A 128 -5.33 2.17 -2.91
N TRP A 129 -4.92 2.27 -4.17
CA TRP A 129 -5.35 3.32 -5.09
C TRP A 129 -6.57 2.97 -5.97
N TYR A 130 -7.02 1.71 -5.99
CA TYR A 130 -7.91 1.17 -7.03
C TYR A 130 -9.34 1.75 -7.06
N SER A 131 -9.77 2.47 -6.04
CA SER A 131 -11.09 3.12 -5.99
C SER A 131 -11.12 4.55 -6.53
N GLY A 132 -9.96 5.15 -6.79
CA GLY A 132 -9.84 6.55 -7.22
C GLY A 132 -9.31 7.47 -6.12
N ASP A 133 -9.48 8.77 -6.30
CA ASP A 133 -8.80 9.80 -5.53
C ASP A 133 -9.10 9.77 -4.02
N HIS A 134 -10.35 9.93 -3.63
CA HIS A 134 -10.82 9.88 -2.22
C HIS A 134 -9.85 10.48 -1.19
N PHE A 135 -9.12 11.54 -1.57
CA PHE A 135 -8.08 12.16 -0.72
C PHE A 135 -8.63 12.72 0.58
N GLU A 136 -9.92 13.12 0.58
CA GLU A 136 -10.62 13.56 1.78
C GLU A 136 -10.64 12.51 2.90
N ALA A 137 -10.62 11.22 2.57
CA ALA A 137 -10.56 10.15 3.56
C ALA A 137 -9.24 10.20 4.35
N LEU A 138 -8.13 10.56 3.68
CA LEU A 138 -6.81 10.70 4.30
C LEU A 138 -6.77 11.88 5.26
N ASP A 139 -7.35 13.03 4.88
CA ASP A 139 -7.46 14.19 5.77
C ASP A 139 -8.31 13.90 7.00
N LEU A 140 -9.40 13.13 6.85
CA LEU A 140 -10.23 12.71 7.98
C LEU A 140 -9.46 11.81 8.94
N ILE A 141 -8.67 10.86 8.43
CA ILE A 141 -7.81 10.00 9.26
C ILE A 141 -6.79 10.86 10.02
N ARG A 142 -6.06 11.73 9.33
CA ARG A 142 -5.07 12.62 9.96
C ARG A 142 -5.66 13.52 11.03
N LYS A 143 -6.87 14.01 10.82
CA LYS A 143 -7.57 14.86 11.79
C LYS A 143 -8.01 14.09 13.03
N GLN A 144 -8.50 12.87 12.84
CA GLN A 144 -9.01 12.02 13.92
C GLN A 144 -7.88 11.30 14.66
N PHE A 145 -6.83 10.90 13.96
CA PHE A 145 -5.71 10.10 14.46
C PHE A 145 -4.38 10.72 14.01
N PRO A 146 -4.00 11.90 14.57
CA PRO A 146 -2.88 12.70 14.08
C PRO A 146 -1.52 12.02 14.19
N ASP A 147 -1.37 11.05 15.09
CA ASP A 147 -0.12 10.32 15.32
C ASP A 147 0.02 9.09 14.41
N LYS A 148 -1.04 8.71 13.72
CA LYS A 148 -1.02 7.54 12.82
C LYS A 148 -0.43 7.88 11.47
N LYS A 149 0.39 6.96 10.95
CA LYS A 149 0.98 7.08 9.62
C LYS A 149 -0.01 6.65 8.55
N LEU A 150 0.12 7.24 7.36
CA LEU A 150 -0.61 6.86 6.15
C LEU A 150 0.36 6.26 5.15
N ILE A 151 0.06 5.04 4.67
CA ILE A 151 0.89 4.33 3.71
C ILE A 151 0.04 3.92 2.51
N LEU A 152 0.45 4.33 1.31
CA LEU A 152 -0.04 3.70 0.09
C LEU A 152 0.72 2.37 -0.06
N SER A 153 0.08 1.28 0.31
CA SER A 153 0.70 -0.05 0.41
C SER A 153 0.65 -0.84 -0.88
N GLU A 154 -0.21 -0.44 -1.81
CA GLU A 154 -0.32 -1.09 -3.12
C GLU A 154 -0.90 -0.16 -4.18
N SER A 155 -0.23 -0.10 -5.33
CA SER A 155 -0.76 0.45 -6.57
C SER A 155 -0.16 -0.29 -7.75
N CYS A 156 -0.93 -0.50 -8.81
CA CYS A 156 -0.41 -0.90 -10.11
C CYS A 156 -1.42 -0.60 -11.22
N LEU A 157 -0.94 -0.59 -12.44
CA LEU A 157 -1.76 -0.43 -13.64
C LEU A 157 -2.09 -1.82 -14.19
N GLU A 158 -3.33 -2.28 -13.99
CA GLU A 158 -3.81 -3.57 -14.50
C GLU A 158 -4.16 -3.44 -15.99
N TYR A 159 -3.60 -4.27 -16.86
CA TYR A 159 -3.79 -4.20 -18.31
C TYR A 159 -5.21 -4.50 -18.80
N ASN A 160 -6.05 -5.10 -17.95
CA ASN A 160 -7.47 -5.25 -18.22
C ASN A 160 -8.28 -3.95 -18.05
N LYS A 161 -7.71 -2.94 -17.39
CA LYS A 161 -8.33 -1.63 -17.13
C LYS A 161 -7.60 -0.49 -17.85
N PHE A 162 -6.29 -0.63 -18.08
CA PHE A 162 -5.44 0.41 -18.65
C PHE A 162 -4.73 -0.10 -19.91
N ASN A 163 -4.71 0.74 -20.95
CA ASN A 163 -3.96 0.44 -22.16
C ASN A 163 -2.45 0.54 -21.90
N PRO A 164 -1.68 -0.56 -22.00
CA PRO A 164 -0.24 -0.52 -21.76
C PRO A 164 0.55 0.38 -22.71
N SER A 165 0.00 0.66 -23.90
CA SER A 165 0.64 1.56 -24.88
C SER A 165 0.42 3.05 -24.61
N ALA A 166 -0.43 3.41 -23.64
CA ALA A 166 -0.70 4.79 -23.26
C ALA A 166 0.18 5.23 -22.09
N GLU A 167 1.50 5.05 -22.22
CA GLU A 167 2.47 5.22 -21.12
C GLU A 167 2.39 6.59 -20.45
N GLU A 168 2.36 7.68 -21.23
CA GLU A 168 2.31 9.04 -20.70
C GLU A 168 1.04 9.27 -19.85
N ILE A 169 -0.12 8.85 -20.38
CA ILE A 169 -1.40 8.96 -19.67
C ILE A 169 -1.37 8.13 -18.37
N ASN A 170 -0.82 6.93 -18.43
CA ASN A 170 -0.75 6.03 -17.31
C ASN A 170 0.23 6.53 -16.22
N ALA A 171 1.41 7.00 -16.62
CA ALA A 171 2.36 7.64 -15.72
C ALA A 171 1.80 8.93 -15.09
N GLY A 172 1.08 9.72 -15.88
CA GLY A 172 0.37 10.92 -15.38
C GLY A 172 -0.69 10.59 -14.31
N ARG A 173 -1.42 9.47 -14.45
CA ARG A 173 -2.38 9.01 -13.42
C ARG A 173 -1.68 8.63 -12.12
N LEU A 174 -0.56 7.90 -12.21
CA LEU A 174 0.24 7.54 -11.04
C LEU A 174 0.79 8.77 -10.33
N ALA A 175 1.32 9.74 -11.09
CA ALA A 175 1.83 10.99 -10.53
C ALA A 175 0.72 11.84 -9.89
N HIS A 176 -0.46 11.90 -10.51
CA HIS A 176 -1.63 12.59 -9.95
C HIS A 176 -2.01 12.00 -8.59
N ASP A 177 -2.16 10.67 -8.52
CA ASP A 177 -2.47 9.98 -7.26
C ASP A 177 -1.38 10.19 -6.21
N MET A 178 -0.10 10.13 -6.61
CA MET A 178 1.03 10.38 -5.71
C MET A 178 1.00 11.81 -5.15
N ILE A 179 0.82 12.82 -6.00
CA ILE A 179 0.73 14.23 -5.57
C ILE A 179 -0.45 14.42 -4.61
N GLY A 180 -1.60 13.85 -4.98
CA GLY A 180 -2.80 13.91 -4.16
C GLY A 180 -2.57 13.28 -2.77
N ASN A 181 -2.08 12.06 -2.71
CA ASN A 181 -1.79 11.36 -1.46
C ASN A 181 -0.76 12.12 -0.60
N LEU A 182 0.34 12.61 -1.20
CA LEU A 182 1.36 13.40 -0.51
C LEU A 182 0.79 14.69 0.08
N ASN A 183 -0.07 15.39 -0.65
CA ASN A 183 -0.72 16.60 -0.16
C ASN A 183 -1.69 16.32 1.01
N HIS A 184 -2.21 15.11 1.11
CA HIS A 184 -3.14 14.67 2.14
C HIS A 184 -2.50 13.79 3.23
N GLY A 185 -1.15 13.79 3.29
CA GLY A 185 -0.41 13.27 4.44
C GLY A 185 0.19 11.89 4.30
N LEU A 186 0.34 11.39 3.09
CA LEU A 186 1.07 10.16 2.82
C LEU A 186 2.49 10.22 3.41
N ASN A 187 2.90 9.16 4.10
CA ASN A 187 4.23 9.01 4.68
C ASN A 187 5.14 8.08 3.86
N SER A 188 4.59 7.06 3.23
CA SER A 188 5.34 6.16 2.35
C SER A 188 4.47 5.55 1.26
N PHE A 189 5.12 5.09 0.21
CA PHE A 189 4.50 4.56 -1.00
C PHE A 189 5.15 3.25 -1.40
N PHE A 190 4.33 2.27 -1.75
CA PHE A 190 4.75 0.99 -2.29
C PHE A 190 3.99 0.72 -3.58
N ASP A 191 4.72 0.57 -4.69
CA ASP A 191 4.16 0.01 -5.91
C ASP A 191 4.10 -1.52 -5.79
N TRP A 192 3.15 -2.15 -6.48
CA TRP A 192 2.99 -3.60 -6.44
C TRP A 192 4.17 -4.33 -7.06
N ASN A 193 4.69 -3.81 -8.16
CA ASN A 193 5.78 -4.43 -8.90
C ASN A 193 6.87 -3.43 -9.26
N ILE A 194 8.13 -3.79 -9.08
CA ILE A 194 9.25 -3.01 -9.61
C ILE A 194 9.69 -3.53 -10.98
N LEU A 195 9.56 -4.84 -11.22
CA LEU A 195 10.01 -5.52 -12.43
C LEU A 195 9.07 -6.65 -12.78
N LEU A 196 8.60 -6.68 -14.02
CA LEU A 196 7.80 -7.75 -14.61
C LEU A 196 8.39 -8.21 -15.94
N ASP A 197 7.87 -9.30 -16.52
CA ASP A 197 8.15 -9.63 -17.92
C ASP A 197 7.44 -8.65 -18.88
N LYS A 198 7.79 -8.68 -20.16
CA LYS A 198 7.24 -7.72 -21.15
C LYS A 198 5.74 -7.85 -21.38
N GLU A 199 5.13 -8.95 -20.99
CA GLU A 199 3.69 -9.18 -21.03
C GLU A 199 2.97 -8.66 -19.78
N GLY A 200 3.72 -8.25 -18.73
CA GLY A 200 3.16 -7.80 -17.45
C GLY A 200 2.95 -8.94 -16.46
N GLY A 201 3.72 -10.00 -16.57
CA GLY A 201 3.72 -11.18 -15.70
C GLY A 201 5.07 -11.41 -15.00
N PRO A 202 5.27 -12.62 -14.43
CA PRO A 202 4.41 -13.81 -14.53
C PRO A 202 3.10 -13.67 -13.74
N ASN A 203 2.05 -14.34 -14.22
CA ASN A 203 0.74 -14.30 -13.59
C ASN A 203 0.02 -15.65 -13.69
N HIS A 204 -0.70 -16.06 -12.63
CA HIS A 204 -1.41 -17.35 -12.56
C HIS A 204 -2.95 -17.21 -12.67
N VAL A 205 -3.47 -15.98 -12.77
CA VAL A 205 -4.92 -15.69 -12.84
C VAL A 205 -5.29 -14.80 -14.04
N GLY A 206 -4.33 -14.45 -14.89
CA GLY A 206 -4.55 -13.62 -16.08
C GLY A 206 -4.68 -12.11 -15.77
N ASN A 207 -4.29 -11.66 -14.60
CA ASN A 207 -4.29 -10.24 -14.24
C ASN A 207 -2.90 -9.63 -14.48
N TYR A 208 -2.58 -9.35 -15.72
CA TYR A 208 -1.31 -8.74 -16.12
C TYR A 208 -1.28 -7.25 -15.74
N CYS A 209 -0.12 -6.78 -15.34
CA CYS A 209 0.08 -5.45 -14.81
C CYS A 209 1.27 -4.74 -15.47
N ASP A 210 1.33 -3.42 -15.34
CA ASP A 210 2.52 -2.64 -15.63
C ASP A 210 3.48 -2.62 -14.43
N ALA A 211 4.73 -2.29 -14.70
CA ALA A 211 5.76 -2.03 -13.71
C ALA A 211 6.71 -0.95 -14.22
N PRO A 212 7.45 -0.25 -13.34
CA PRO A 212 8.48 0.71 -13.75
C PRO A 212 9.52 0.13 -14.71
N PHE A 213 9.78 -1.18 -14.59
CA PHE A 213 10.70 -1.89 -15.48
C PHE A 213 10.06 -3.18 -16.00
N LEU A 214 10.26 -3.46 -17.28
CA LEU A 214 9.91 -4.73 -17.90
C LEU A 214 11.16 -5.43 -18.41
N TYR A 215 11.20 -6.76 -18.34
CA TYR A 215 12.30 -7.54 -18.86
C TYR A 215 11.88 -8.37 -20.07
N ASP A 216 12.49 -8.10 -21.22
CA ASP A 216 12.35 -8.93 -22.39
C ASP A 216 13.34 -10.10 -22.32
N VAL A 217 12.83 -11.29 -22.05
CA VAL A 217 13.62 -12.52 -21.91
C VAL A 217 14.25 -12.95 -23.25
N GLU A 218 13.62 -12.68 -24.40
CA GLU A 218 14.09 -13.06 -25.73
C GLU A 218 15.30 -12.24 -26.14
N HIS A 219 15.23 -10.93 -25.94
CA HIS A 219 16.29 -10.00 -26.31
C HIS A 219 17.27 -9.73 -25.16
N LYS A 220 16.95 -10.22 -23.94
CA LYS A 220 17.73 -9.97 -22.70
C LYS A 220 17.89 -8.47 -22.41
N GLU A 221 16.82 -7.74 -22.59
CA GLU A 221 16.79 -6.29 -22.49
C GLU A 221 15.89 -5.86 -21.32
N LEU A 222 16.39 -4.86 -20.54
CA LEU A 222 15.59 -4.19 -19.54
C LEU A 222 14.93 -2.96 -20.19
N ILE A 223 13.61 -2.94 -20.20
CA ILE A 223 12.80 -1.85 -20.76
C ILE A 223 12.35 -0.97 -19.60
N GLN A 224 12.83 0.28 -19.58
CA GLN A 224 12.34 1.28 -18.65
C GLN A 224 11.02 1.85 -19.17
N ARG A 225 10.02 1.89 -18.30
CA ARG A 225 8.71 2.48 -18.58
C ARG A 225 8.68 3.93 -18.12
N MET A 226 7.81 4.74 -18.70
CA MET A 226 7.66 6.14 -18.30
C MET A 226 7.28 6.32 -16.82
N SER A 227 6.58 5.35 -16.22
CA SER A 227 6.29 5.34 -14.78
C SER A 227 7.55 5.36 -13.90
N ALA A 228 8.66 4.77 -14.35
CA ALA A 228 9.93 4.83 -13.64
C ALA A 228 10.46 6.27 -13.54
N ASP A 229 10.37 7.03 -14.65
CA ASP A 229 10.82 8.43 -14.68
C ASP A 229 9.94 9.30 -13.76
N TYR A 230 8.62 9.06 -13.77
CA TYR A 230 7.70 9.79 -12.91
C TYR A 230 7.94 9.48 -11.43
N TYR A 231 8.09 8.22 -11.04
CA TYR A 231 8.44 7.85 -9.65
C TYR A 231 9.78 8.41 -9.20
N TRP A 232 10.75 8.47 -10.12
CA TRP A 232 12.07 9.06 -9.82
C TRP A 232 11.97 10.52 -9.37
N HIS A 233 11.04 11.32 -9.93
CA HIS A 233 10.83 12.71 -9.51
C HIS A 233 10.41 12.82 -8.03
N PHE A 234 9.70 11.84 -7.50
CA PHE A 234 9.35 11.82 -6.08
C PHE A 234 10.48 11.23 -5.23
N SER A 235 10.91 10.02 -5.54
CA SER A 235 11.84 9.25 -4.71
C SER A 235 13.25 9.85 -4.65
N HIS A 236 13.66 10.56 -5.70
CA HIS A 236 15.00 11.18 -5.75
C HIS A 236 15.03 12.53 -5.05
N PHE A 237 14.00 13.34 -5.21
CA PHE A 237 14.03 14.72 -4.74
C PHE A 237 13.42 14.91 -3.35
N ILE A 238 12.35 14.20 -3.00
CA ILE A 238 11.77 14.26 -1.66
C ILE A 238 12.51 13.24 -0.80
N ARG A 239 13.30 13.73 0.16
CA ARG A 239 14.13 12.88 1.01
C ARG A 239 13.38 12.47 2.28
N GLU A 240 13.85 11.40 2.90
CA GLU A 240 13.38 11.02 4.23
C GLU A 240 13.51 12.18 5.21
N GLY A 241 12.46 12.42 6.00
CA GLY A 241 12.38 13.56 6.92
C GLY A 241 11.95 14.88 6.27
N ALA A 242 11.65 14.90 4.96
CA ALA A 242 11.12 16.10 4.31
C ALA A 242 9.76 16.51 4.90
N VAL A 243 9.54 17.81 5.02
CA VAL A 243 8.31 18.40 5.54
C VAL A 243 7.53 19.06 4.41
N ARG A 244 6.24 18.72 4.31
CA ARG A 244 5.36 19.31 3.30
C ARG A 244 5.14 20.79 3.55
N LEU A 245 5.29 21.61 2.52
CA LEU A 245 5.01 23.03 2.54
C LEU A 245 3.60 23.33 2.01
N GLY A 246 2.99 24.38 2.53
CA GLY A 246 1.75 24.96 1.99
C GLY A 246 2.05 25.70 0.68
N PHE A 247 1.12 25.61 -0.26
CA PHE A 247 1.19 26.33 -1.53
C PHE A 247 -0.21 26.80 -1.97
N SER A 248 -0.26 27.70 -2.93
CA SER A 248 -1.47 28.05 -3.66
C SER A 248 -1.25 27.89 -5.16
N ARG A 249 -2.30 27.54 -5.90
CA ARG A 249 -2.29 27.43 -7.34
C ARG A 249 -3.46 28.19 -7.95
N TYR A 250 -3.29 28.67 -9.17
CA TYR A 250 -4.31 29.47 -9.89
C TYR A 250 -5.02 28.70 -11.00
N THR A 251 -4.66 27.44 -11.17
CA THR A 251 -5.26 26.58 -12.22
C THR A 251 -5.32 25.13 -11.72
N ASP A 252 -6.36 24.42 -12.16
CA ASP A 252 -6.50 22.97 -11.95
C ASP A 252 -5.79 22.12 -13.02
N ALA A 253 -5.20 22.78 -14.03
CA ALA A 253 -4.41 22.10 -15.06
C ALA A 253 -3.07 21.58 -14.55
N ILE A 254 -2.60 22.08 -13.40
CA ILE A 254 -1.32 21.70 -12.80
C ILE A 254 -1.57 21.13 -11.40
N ASP A 255 -1.15 19.89 -11.18
CA ASP A 255 -1.01 19.36 -9.83
C ASP A 255 0.35 19.74 -9.26
N VAL A 256 0.40 20.06 -7.97
CA VAL A 256 1.60 20.54 -7.29
C VAL A 256 1.75 19.85 -5.95
N THR A 257 2.99 19.54 -5.58
CA THR A 257 3.37 19.27 -4.19
C THR A 257 4.69 19.98 -3.86
N ALA A 258 4.81 20.49 -2.64
CA ALA A 258 5.95 21.30 -2.21
C ALA A 258 6.52 20.76 -0.90
N TRP A 259 7.84 20.66 -0.81
CA TRP A 259 8.54 20.03 0.31
C TRP A 259 9.80 20.80 0.69
N GLU A 260 10.15 20.79 1.96
CA GLU A 260 11.45 21.20 2.48
C GLU A 260 12.18 19.95 2.99
N ASN A 261 13.30 19.67 2.41
CA ASN A 261 14.20 18.58 2.82
C ASN A 261 14.95 18.93 4.12
N PRO A 262 15.49 17.95 4.85
CA PRO A 262 16.24 18.20 6.09
C PRO A 262 17.47 19.12 5.93
N ASP A 263 18.00 19.23 4.72
CA ASP A 263 19.13 20.14 4.39
C ASP A 263 18.67 21.56 4.01
N GLY A 264 17.37 21.85 4.10
CA GLY A 264 16.78 23.16 3.74
C GLY A 264 16.52 23.35 2.25
N THR A 265 16.79 22.35 1.40
CA THR A 265 16.43 22.41 -0.03
C THR A 265 14.93 22.37 -0.21
N ILE A 266 14.40 23.28 -1.04
CA ILE A 266 12.98 23.28 -1.42
C ILE A 266 12.77 22.48 -2.69
N VAL A 267 11.82 21.56 -2.65
CA VAL A 267 11.40 20.70 -3.77
C VAL A 267 9.99 21.07 -4.19
N LEU A 268 9.81 21.32 -5.47
CA LEU A 268 8.51 21.48 -6.11
C LEU A 268 8.37 20.41 -7.18
N ILE A 269 7.32 19.60 -7.07
CA ILE A 269 6.95 18.66 -8.13
C ILE A 269 5.65 19.15 -8.77
N LEU A 270 5.70 19.31 -10.08
CA LEU A 270 4.61 19.82 -10.90
C LEU A 270 4.23 18.77 -11.93
N LEU A 271 2.95 18.47 -12.01
CA LEU A 271 2.38 17.63 -13.07
C LEU A 271 1.43 18.48 -13.92
N ASN A 272 1.78 18.68 -15.18
CA ASN A 272 0.87 19.27 -16.16
C ASN A 272 -0.17 18.21 -16.59
N ARG A 273 -1.44 18.45 -16.27
CA ARG A 273 -2.55 17.57 -16.64
C ARG A 273 -3.19 17.97 -17.98
N GLY A 274 -2.76 19.09 -18.53
CA GLY A 274 -3.24 19.60 -19.82
C GLY A 274 -2.42 19.08 -20.99
N VAL A 275 -2.93 19.31 -22.19
CA VAL A 275 -2.24 18.99 -23.46
C VAL A 275 -1.38 20.14 -23.98
N GLU A 276 -1.48 21.31 -23.38
CA GLU A 276 -0.71 22.50 -23.76
C GLU A 276 0.45 22.70 -22.79
N ALA A 277 1.57 23.18 -23.29
CA ALA A 277 2.68 23.59 -22.44
C ALA A 277 2.25 24.77 -21.55
N VAL A 278 2.67 24.74 -20.30
CA VAL A 278 2.33 25.74 -19.27
C VAL A 278 3.59 26.54 -18.91
#